data_c9230ce2de26600742dc104d183a3fe7
#
_entry.id   c9230ce2de26600742dc104d183a3fe7
#
_cell.length_a   1.000
_cell.length_b   1.000
_cell.length_c   1.000
_cell.angle_alpha   90.00
_cell.angle_beta   90.00
_cell.angle_gamma   90.00
#
_symmetry.space_group_name_H-M   'P 1'
#
loop_
_entity.id
_entity.type
_entity.pdbx_description
1 polymer ?
#
loop_
_entity_poly.entity_id
_entity_poly.type
_entity_poly.pdbx_seq_one_letter_code
_entity_poly.pdbx_strand_id
1 'polypeptide(L)'
;MAFIAGLAGCSSMVTPQIKRLPDRVELTSVPFFRGNAYQSGPGALASMLANQQVQTTPGLLDKPLQLPGAEGRLEQSMQNVAREYGFMVYPLGGELQDLLTQVSAGYPVMLRFAQGSVLWKGPRYGVLIGYNRVKETVLLNAGMDRRYSMSFSSFTSAWKDAGSWAVLVQSPRQLPAGVDQQRWLQAVDALAKAGQE
;
A
#
# COMPACT_ATOMS: atom_id res chain seq x y z
N MET A 1 23.95 -45.09 14.23
CA MET A 1 23.07 -44.26 13.37
C MET A 1 22.49 -43.13 14.21
N ALA A 2 23.00 -41.91 14.05
CA ALA A 2 22.54 -40.74 14.78
C ALA A 2 21.51 -40.01 13.92
N PHE A 3 20.26 -39.97 14.39
CA PHE A 3 19.20 -39.15 13.77
C PHE A 3 19.43 -37.71 14.19
N ILE A 4 19.82 -36.83 13.26
CA ILE A 4 19.79 -35.41 13.43
C ILE A 4 18.35 -34.96 13.12
N ALA A 5 17.56 -34.72 14.16
CA ALA A 5 16.27 -34.07 14.03
C ALA A 5 16.51 -32.59 13.68
N GLY A 6 16.30 -32.23 12.41
CA GLY A 6 16.30 -30.83 11.97
C GLY A 6 15.16 -30.09 12.63
N LEU A 7 15.48 -29.16 13.53
CA LEU A 7 14.56 -28.16 14.03
C LEU A 7 14.23 -27.23 12.88
N ALA A 8 13.08 -27.45 12.23
CA ALA A 8 12.45 -26.47 11.37
C ALA A 8 11.99 -25.31 12.25
N GLY A 9 12.87 -24.35 12.49
CA GLY A 9 12.53 -23.12 13.18
C GLY A 9 11.54 -22.33 12.31
N CYS A 10 10.32 -22.14 12.79
CA CYS A 10 9.43 -21.13 12.25
C CYS A 10 10.13 -19.77 12.36
N SER A 11 10.72 -19.30 11.26
CA SER A 11 11.33 -17.96 11.25
C SER A 11 10.22 -16.92 11.36
N SER A 12 10.18 -16.26 12.51
CA SER A 12 9.28 -15.11 12.71
C SER A 12 9.62 -14.01 11.71
N MET A 13 8.60 -13.41 11.09
CA MET A 13 8.73 -12.25 10.22
C MET A 13 8.99 -10.95 10.99
N VAL A 14 9.02 -11.02 12.32
CA VAL A 14 9.20 -9.85 13.19
C VAL A 14 10.69 -9.51 13.33
N THR A 15 11.14 -8.58 12.51
CA THR A 15 12.50 -8.04 12.57
C THR A 15 12.73 -7.18 13.83
N PRO A 16 14.00 -6.86 14.20
CA PRO A 16 14.26 -5.93 15.29
C PRO A 16 13.59 -4.56 15.13
N GLN A 17 13.44 -4.07 13.90
CA GLN A 17 12.74 -2.83 13.58
C GLN A 17 11.24 -2.96 13.89
N ILE A 18 10.60 -4.04 13.45
CA ILE A 18 9.18 -4.30 13.74
C ILE A 18 8.94 -4.44 15.24
N LYS A 19 9.86 -5.03 16.00
CA LYS A 19 9.76 -5.15 17.47
C LYS A 19 9.68 -3.81 18.20
N ARG A 20 10.20 -2.74 17.60
CA ARG A 20 10.16 -1.38 18.18
C ARG A 20 8.86 -0.65 17.91
N LEU A 21 8.05 -1.14 16.97
CA LEU A 21 6.75 -0.57 16.65
C LEU A 21 5.71 -0.95 17.72
N PRO A 22 4.62 -0.19 17.86
CA PRO A 22 3.48 -0.60 18.70
C PRO A 22 3.00 -2.00 18.37
N ASP A 23 2.46 -2.72 19.36
CA ASP A 23 1.98 -4.08 19.18
C ASP A 23 0.87 -4.20 18.14
N ARG A 24 0.01 -3.17 18.09
CA ARG A 24 -1.13 -3.11 17.18
C ARG A 24 -1.42 -1.66 16.79
N VAL A 25 -1.68 -1.47 15.50
CA VAL A 25 -2.19 -0.21 14.95
C VAL A 25 -3.33 -0.52 13.98
N GLU A 26 -4.37 0.31 14.02
CA GLU A 26 -5.46 0.29 13.04
C GLU A 26 -5.91 1.71 12.75
N LEU A 27 -5.83 2.11 11.49
CA LEU A 27 -6.24 3.41 11.00
C LEU A 27 -7.73 3.35 10.61
N THR A 28 -8.60 3.61 11.59
CA THR A 28 -10.05 3.44 11.45
C THR A 28 -10.74 4.51 10.62
N SER A 29 -10.07 5.66 10.43
CA SER A 29 -10.61 6.81 9.70
C SER A 29 -10.36 6.76 8.18
N VAL A 30 -9.59 5.79 7.70
CA VAL A 30 -9.31 5.64 6.26
C VAL A 30 -10.60 5.22 5.54
N PRO A 31 -11.09 6.02 4.57
CA PRO A 31 -12.28 5.67 3.82
C PRO A 31 -12.10 4.38 3.02
N PHE A 32 -13.17 3.61 2.87
CA PHE A 32 -13.19 2.39 2.09
C PHE A 32 -14.22 2.47 0.98
N PHE A 33 -13.77 2.22 -0.25
CA PHE A 33 -14.63 2.12 -1.42
C PHE A 33 -14.62 0.68 -1.92
N ARG A 34 -15.75 0.00 -1.77
CA ARG A 34 -15.94 -1.37 -2.24
C ARG A 34 -15.98 -1.41 -3.76
N GLY A 35 -15.29 -2.37 -4.36
CA GLY A 35 -15.28 -2.55 -5.80
C GLY A 35 -14.74 -3.93 -6.21
N ASN A 36 -15.06 -4.34 -7.42
CA ASN A 36 -14.53 -5.57 -8.01
C ASN A 36 -13.01 -5.42 -8.34
N ALA A 37 -12.46 -6.47 -8.93
CA ALA A 37 -11.05 -6.53 -9.29
C ALA A 37 -10.57 -5.36 -10.16
N TYR A 38 -11.37 -4.98 -11.17
CA TYR A 38 -11.05 -3.91 -12.12
C TYR A 38 -11.10 -2.52 -11.45
N GLN A 39 -11.90 -2.40 -10.40
CA GLN A 39 -12.07 -1.18 -9.62
C GLN A 39 -11.13 -1.09 -8.42
N SER A 40 -10.27 -2.08 -8.19
CA SER A 40 -9.39 -2.10 -7.02
C SER A 40 -8.38 -0.93 -7.03
N GLY A 41 -7.84 -0.57 -8.18
CA GLY A 41 -6.95 0.59 -8.34
C GLY A 41 -7.65 1.92 -8.07
N PRO A 42 -8.72 2.27 -8.80
CA PRO A 42 -9.52 3.47 -8.52
C PRO A 42 -10.02 3.53 -7.08
N GLY A 43 -10.44 2.40 -6.50
CA GLY A 43 -10.87 2.32 -5.10
C GLY A 43 -9.76 2.63 -4.11
N ALA A 44 -8.57 2.07 -4.31
CA ALA A 44 -7.41 2.35 -3.47
C ALA A 44 -6.98 3.82 -3.56
N LEU A 45 -6.90 4.39 -4.78
CA LEU A 45 -6.56 5.80 -4.98
C LEU A 45 -7.61 6.72 -4.35
N ALA A 46 -8.90 6.44 -4.54
CA ALA A 46 -9.98 7.20 -3.93
C ALA A 46 -9.88 7.19 -2.39
N SER A 47 -9.54 6.05 -1.79
CA SER A 47 -9.31 5.94 -0.35
C SER A 47 -8.13 6.82 0.11
N MET A 48 -7.02 6.82 -0.63
CA MET A 48 -5.86 7.65 -0.31
C MET A 48 -6.18 9.13 -0.41
N LEU A 49 -6.84 9.56 -1.49
CA LEU A 49 -7.24 10.96 -1.70
C LEU A 49 -8.28 11.41 -0.68
N ALA A 50 -9.28 10.59 -0.39
CA ALA A 50 -10.29 10.90 0.61
C ALA A 50 -9.70 10.97 2.04
N ASN A 51 -8.68 10.17 2.35
CA ASN A 51 -7.92 10.28 3.60
C ASN A 51 -7.20 11.65 3.72
N GLN A 52 -6.89 12.29 2.59
CA GLN A 52 -6.36 13.65 2.50
C GLN A 52 -7.46 14.73 2.34
N GLN A 53 -8.70 14.41 2.69
CA GLN A 53 -9.87 15.30 2.65
C GLN A 53 -10.33 15.70 1.23
N VAL A 54 -9.90 14.98 0.21
CA VAL A 54 -10.42 15.17 -1.14
C VAL A 54 -11.80 14.51 -1.27
N GLN A 55 -12.79 15.25 -1.74
CA GLN A 55 -14.11 14.68 -2.04
C GLN A 55 -14.07 13.97 -3.39
N THR A 56 -13.89 12.67 -3.38
CA THR A 56 -13.82 11.84 -4.59
C THR A 56 -14.42 10.45 -4.36
N THR A 57 -14.67 9.75 -5.45
CA THR A 57 -15.12 8.37 -5.48
C THR A 57 -14.39 7.63 -6.61
N PRO A 58 -14.34 6.27 -6.60
CA PRO A 58 -13.70 5.54 -7.68
C PRO A 58 -14.24 5.90 -9.07
N GLY A 59 -15.55 6.07 -9.23
CA GLY A 59 -16.15 6.42 -10.52
C GLY A 59 -15.77 7.80 -11.04
N LEU A 60 -15.46 8.76 -10.15
CA LEU A 60 -14.95 10.07 -10.57
C LEU A 60 -13.51 10.01 -11.07
N LEU A 61 -12.78 8.95 -10.72
CA LEU A 61 -11.38 8.75 -11.12
C LEU A 61 -11.24 7.98 -12.44
N ASP A 62 -12.30 7.34 -12.97
CA ASP A 62 -12.22 6.55 -14.20
C ASP A 62 -11.71 7.39 -15.38
N LYS A 63 -12.25 8.58 -15.56
CA LYS A 63 -11.85 9.48 -16.65
C LYS A 63 -10.40 9.98 -16.51
N PRO A 64 -9.97 10.54 -15.36
CA PRO A 64 -8.58 10.93 -15.15
C PRO A 64 -7.61 9.75 -15.29
N LEU A 65 -8.01 8.55 -14.88
CA LEU A 65 -7.22 7.34 -15.00
C LEU A 65 -7.23 6.74 -16.42
N GLN A 66 -8.04 7.32 -17.33
CA GLN A 66 -8.21 6.84 -18.72
C GLN A 66 -8.74 5.39 -18.78
N LEU A 67 -9.67 5.05 -17.87
CA LEU A 67 -10.30 3.75 -17.82
C LEU A 67 -11.67 3.75 -18.52
N PRO A 68 -12.03 2.67 -19.22
CA PRO A 68 -11.19 1.52 -19.56
C PRO A 68 -10.15 1.86 -20.63
N GLY A 69 -9.07 1.08 -20.70
CA GLY A 69 -8.07 1.15 -21.78
C GLY A 69 -6.63 1.44 -21.34
N ALA A 70 -6.45 1.93 -20.11
CA ALA A 70 -5.12 2.24 -19.56
C ALA A 70 -4.68 1.28 -18.43
N GLU A 71 -5.29 0.10 -18.34
CA GLU A 71 -5.05 -0.86 -17.26
C GLU A 71 -3.57 -1.27 -17.15
N GLY A 72 -2.89 -1.40 -18.27
CA GLY A 72 -1.46 -1.73 -18.31
C GLY A 72 -0.53 -0.64 -17.75
N ARG A 73 -1.06 0.58 -17.55
CA ARG A 73 -0.31 1.74 -17.02
C ARG A 73 -0.94 2.30 -15.75
N LEU A 74 -1.78 1.51 -15.11
CA LEU A 74 -2.63 2.00 -14.02
C LEU A 74 -1.83 2.59 -12.85
N GLU A 75 -0.71 1.99 -12.46
CA GLU A 75 0.15 2.53 -11.40
C GLU A 75 0.67 3.92 -11.75
N GLN A 76 1.15 4.09 -12.98
CA GLN A 76 1.63 5.40 -13.44
C GLN A 76 0.48 6.41 -13.50
N SER A 77 -0.67 6.01 -14.02
CA SER A 77 -1.87 6.87 -14.09
C SER A 77 -2.34 7.29 -12.69
N MET A 78 -2.39 6.36 -11.72
CA MET A 78 -2.76 6.68 -10.34
C MET A 78 -1.79 7.67 -9.69
N GLN A 79 -0.49 7.51 -9.93
CA GLN A 79 0.52 8.45 -9.42
C GLN A 79 0.37 9.84 -10.04
N ASN A 80 0.11 9.92 -11.34
CA ASN A 80 -0.11 11.19 -12.03
C ASN A 80 -1.35 11.89 -11.50
N VAL A 81 -2.46 11.17 -11.39
CA VAL A 81 -3.71 11.73 -10.83
C VAL A 81 -3.52 12.21 -9.39
N ALA A 82 -2.78 11.48 -8.55
CA ALA A 82 -2.48 11.94 -7.20
C ALA A 82 -1.70 13.27 -7.21
N ARG A 83 -0.74 13.44 -8.13
CA ARG A 83 0.00 14.70 -8.30
C ARG A 83 -0.87 15.84 -8.83
N GLU A 84 -1.79 15.58 -9.75
CA GLU A 84 -2.76 16.56 -10.24
C GLU A 84 -3.65 17.11 -9.11
N TYR A 85 -3.94 16.26 -8.10
CA TYR A 85 -4.61 16.70 -6.87
C TYR A 85 -3.70 17.45 -5.88
N GLY A 86 -2.41 17.63 -6.21
CA GLY A 86 -1.45 18.35 -5.38
C GLY A 86 -0.75 17.49 -4.31
N PHE A 87 -0.79 16.17 -4.44
CA PHE A 87 -0.16 15.27 -3.49
C PHE A 87 1.15 14.70 -4.00
N MET A 88 2.10 14.60 -3.09
CA MET A 88 3.33 13.89 -3.30
C MET A 88 3.07 12.37 -3.28
N VAL A 89 3.68 11.66 -4.22
CA VAL A 89 3.70 10.20 -4.24
C VAL A 89 5.10 9.74 -3.82
N TYR A 90 5.21 9.18 -2.63
CA TYR A 90 6.48 8.74 -2.07
C TYR A 90 6.57 7.21 -2.11
N PRO A 91 7.49 6.65 -2.93
CA PRO A 91 7.68 5.20 -3.01
C PRO A 91 8.34 4.67 -1.75
N LEU A 92 7.88 3.51 -1.28
CA LEU A 92 8.42 2.84 -0.10
C LEU A 92 9.50 1.81 -0.48
N GLY A 93 10.27 1.38 0.52
CA GLY A 93 11.22 0.30 0.37
C GLY A 93 10.54 -1.06 0.18
N GLY A 94 11.34 -2.08 -0.14
CA GLY A 94 10.87 -3.43 -0.46
C GLY A 94 10.70 -4.37 0.73
N GLU A 95 10.78 -3.86 1.96
CA GLU A 95 10.66 -4.68 3.17
C GLU A 95 9.38 -4.40 3.94
N LEU A 96 8.80 -5.42 4.57
CA LEU A 96 7.57 -5.30 5.36
C LEU A 96 7.67 -4.19 6.41
N GLN A 97 8.81 -4.07 7.08
CA GLN A 97 9.05 -3.03 8.09
C GLN A 97 8.89 -1.61 7.54
N ASP A 98 9.20 -1.38 6.25
CA ASP A 98 9.06 -0.06 5.63
C ASP A 98 7.60 0.37 5.57
N LEU A 99 6.71 -0.59 5.32
CA LEU A 99 5.26 -0.37 5.27
C LEU A 99 4.67 -0.19 6.67
N LEU A 100 5.02 -1.09 7.60
CA LEU A 100 4.50 -1.05 8.96
C LEU A 100 4.93 0.21 9.72
N THR A 101 6.12 0.72 9.42
CA THR A 101 6.61 1.99 9.99
C THR A 101 5.71 3.16 9.59
N GLN A 102 5.25 3.23 8.35
CA GLN A 102 4.32 4.26 7.89
C GLN A 102 2.97 4.15 8.62
N VAL A 103 2.41 2.94 8.65
CA VAL A 103 1.13 2.69 9.34
C VAL A 103 1.22 3.03 10.84
N SER A 104 2.34 2.74 11.49
CA SER A 104 2.56 3.11 12.89
C SER A 104 2.61 4.62 13.14
N ALA A 105 2.99 5.39 12.12
CA ALA A 105 2.99 6.85 12.14
C ALA A 105 1.62 7.46 11.76
N GLY A 106 0.62 6.63 11.46
CA GLY A 106 -0.71 7.08 11.06
C GLY A 106 -0.92 7.22 9.55
N TYR A 107 0.00 6.73 8.73
CA TYR A 107 -0.04 6.86 7.28
C TYR A 107 -0.47 5.55 6.61
N PRO A 108 -1.65 5.52 5.95
CA PRO A 108 -2.05 4.38 5.14
C PRO A 108 -1.13 4.23 3.93
N VAL A 109 -0.94 3.00 3.48
CA VAL A 109 -0.06 2.68 2.35
C VAL A 109 -0.88 2.10 1.21
N MET A 110 -0.84 2.72 0.03
CA MET A 110 -1.40 2.14 -1.19
C MET A 110 -0.39 1.17 -1.79
N LEU A 111 -0.83 -0.02 -2.11
CA LEU A 111 0.05 -1.09 -2.61
C LEU A 111 -0.65 -2.01 -3.61
N ARG A 112 0.17 -2.79 -4.32
CA ARG A 112 -0.27 -3.87 -5.19
C ARG A 112 0.11 -5.21 -4.59
N PHE A 113 -0.78 -6.19 -4.66
CA PHE A 113 -0.53 -7.56 -4.20
C PHE A 113 -1.22 -8.57 -5.13
N ALA A 114 -0.69 -9.78 -5.20
CA ALA A 114 -1.27 -10.85 -5.97
C ALA A 114 -2.41 -11.50 -5.16
N GLN A 115 -3.61 -11.56 -5.75
CA GLN A 115 -4.76 -12.23 -5.16
C GLN A 115 -5.43 -13.12 -6.20
N GLY A 116 -5.94 -14.25 -5.77
CA GLY A 116 -6.67 -15.19 -6.63
C GLY A 116 -6.34 -16.65 -6.31
N SER A 117 -6.87 -17.56 -7.11
CA SER A 117 -6.61 -18.99 -7.00
C SER A 117 -5.25 -19.37 -7.60
N VAL A 118 -4.81 -20.60 -7.35
CA VAL A 118 -3.56 -21.16 -7.93
C VAL A 118 -3.55 -21.06 -9.47
N LEU A 119 -4.72 -21.09 -10.10
CA LEU A 119 -4.85 -21.04 -11.56
C LEU A 119 -5.01 -19.61 -12.11
N TRP A 120 -5.46 -18.65 -11.28
CA TRP A 120 -5.78 -17.28 -11.71
C TRP A 120 -5.36 -16.27 -10.65
N LYS A 121 -4.05 -15.99 -10.55
CA LYS A 121 -3.54 -14.89 -9.74
C LYS A 121 -3.49 -13.63 -10.60
N GLY A 122 -4.17 -12.59 -10.16
CA GLY A 122 -4.10 -11.27 -10.78
C GLY A 122 -3.66 -10.20 -9.78
N PRO A 123 -3.04 -9.11 -10.25
CA PRO A 123 -2.70 -7.99 -9.39
C PRO A 123 -3.98 -7.33 -8.87
N ARG A 124 -3.96 -6.98 -7.59
CA ARG A 124 -4.98 -6.18 -6.92
C ARG A 124 -4.33 -5.01 -6.23
N TYR A 125 -5.05 -3.92 -6.16
CA TYR A 125 -4.63 -2.78 -5.36
C TYR A 125 -5.41 -2.75 -4.05
N GLY A 126 -4.76 -2.27 -3.02
CA GLY A 126 -5.37 -2.13 -1.70
C GLY A 126 -4.67 -1.07 -0.89
N VAL A 127 -5.23 -0.78 0.27
CA VAL A 127 -4.67 0.16 1.23
C VAL A 127 -4.39 -0.57 2.53
N LEU A 128 -3.13 -0.59 2.93
CA LEU A 128 -2.71 -1.11 4.22
C LEU A 128 -3.10 -0.11 5.31
N ILE A 129 -3.97 -0.55 6.21
CA ILE A 129 -4.57 0.31 7.24
C ILE A 129 -4.23 -0.12 8.66
N GLY A 130 -3.54 -1.25 8.83
CA GLY A 130 -3.23 -1.71 10.17
C GLY A 130 -2.35 -2.97 10.19
N TYR A 131 -1.92 -3.29 11.39
CA TYR A 131 -1.17 -4.52 11.67
C TYR A 131 -1.32 -4.92 13.15
N ASN A 132 -1.00 -6.17 13.42
CA ASN A 132 -0.76 -6.71 14.74
C ASN A 132 0.55 -7.51 14.70
N ARG A 133 1.63 -6.99 15.29
CA ARG A 133 2.95 -7.63 15.23
C ARG A 133 3.05 -8.89 16.11
N VAL A 134 2.22 -8.96 17.17
CA VAL A 134 2.19 -10.13 18.06
C VAL A 134 1.52 -11.32 17.38
N LYS A 135 0.45 -11.08 16.61
CA LYS A 135 -0.24 -12.08 15.79
C LYS A 135 0.37 -12.23 14.39
N GLU A 136 1.37 -11.42 14.06
CA GLU A 136 1.99 -11.36 12.73
C GLU A 136 0.96 -11.24 11.59
N THR A 137 0.03 -10.28 11.73
CA THR A 137 -1.02 -10.03 10.74
C THR A 137 -1.06 -8.56 10.32
N VAL A 138 -1.46 -8.34 9.07
CA VAL A 138 -1.81 -7.02 8.50
C VAL A 138 -3.30 -6.89 8.28
N LEU A 139 -3.79 -5.65 8.17
CA LEU A 139 -5.16 -5.31 7.78
C LEU A 139 -5.13 -4.47 6.51
N LEU A 140 -5.87 -4.89 5.51
CA LEU A 140 -6.02 -4.23 4.22
C LEU A 140 -7.47 -3.84 3.97
N ASN A 141 -7.69 -2.69 3.35
CA ASN A 141 -8.91 -2.39 2.62
C ASN A 141 -8.65 -2.73 1.14
N ALA A 142 -9.29 -3.75 0.60
CA ALA A 142 -8.99 -4.23 -0.73
C ALA A 142 -10.22 -4.85 -1.41
N GLY A 143 -10.52 -4.41 -2.62
CA GLY A 143 -11.62 -4.94 -3.44
C GLY A 143 -12.96 -4.87 -2.71
N MET A 144 -13.57 -6.02 -2.44
CA MET A 144 -14.86 -6.14 -1.74
C MET A 144 -14.71 -6.17 -0.22
N ASP A 145 -13.48 -6.31 0.29
CA ASP A 145 -13.23 -6.61 1.69
C ASP A 145 -12.66 -5.41 2.42
N ARG A 146 -13.43 -4.91 3.37
CA ARG A 146 -12.95 -3.98 4.38
C ARG A 146 -12.26 -4.76 5.49
N ARG A 147 -11.05 -4.30 5.94
CA ARG A 147 -10.28 -4.93 7.02
C ARG A 147 -9.91 -6.40 6.74
N TYR A 148 -9.55 -6.68 5.49
CA TYR A 148 -9.07 -7.99 5.10
C TYR A 148 -7.77 -8.32 5.83
N SER A 149 -7.76 -9.40 6.60
CA SER A 149 -6.62 -9.81 7.40
C SER A 149 -5.78 -10.86 6.67
N MET A 150 -4.47 -10.64 6.64
CA MET A 150 -3.50 -11.61 6.13
C MET A 150 -2.36 -11.79 7.14
N SER A 151 -1.75 -12.99 7.18
CA SER A 151 -0.50 -13.15 7.92
C SER A 151 0.63 -12.35 7.27
N PHE A 152 1.64 -11.97 8.04
CA PHE A 152 2.82 -11.28 7.50
C PHE A 152 3.48 -12.06 6.36
N SER A 153 3.60 -13.38 6.50
CA SER A 153 4.21 -14.22 5.47
C SER A 153 3.37 -14.26 4.18
N SER A 154 2.07 -14.49 4.29
CA SER A 154 1.16 -14.53 3.13
C SER A 154 1.10 -13.17 2.42
N PHE A 155 1.01 -12.09 3.20
CA PHE A 155 1.01 -10.73 2.64
C PHE A 155 2.32 -10.40 1.93
N THR A 156 3.46 -10.66 2.58
CA THR A 156 4.78 -10.36 2.00
C THR A 156 5.01 -11.14 0.71
N SER A 157 4.63 -12.42 0.67
CA SER A 157 4.69 -13.22 -0.56
C SER A 157 3.81 -12.63 -1.66
N ALA A 158 2.53 -12.34 -1.37
CA ALA A 158 1.60 -11.77 -2.33
C ALA A 158 2.04 -10.38 -2.85
N TRP A 159 2.62 -9.57 -1.99
CA TRP A 159 3.16 -8.25 -2.35
C TRP A 159 4.41 -8.36 -3.21
N LYS A 160 5.36 -9.24 -2.85
CA LYS A 160 6.57 -9.49 -3.64
C LYS A 160 6.25 -10.12 -5.00
N ASP A 161 5.33 -11.07 -5.05
CA ASP A 161 4.83 -11.68 -6.30
C ASP A 161 4.24 -10.62 -7.26
N ALA A 162 3.70 -9.53 -6.71
CA ALA A 162 3.18 -8.41 -7.49
C ALA A 162 4.21 -7.28 -7.75
N GLY A 163 5.50 -7.49 -7.45
CA GLY A 163 6.58 -6.56 -7.74
C GLY A 163 6.90 -5.56 -6.63
N SER A 164 6.45 -5.78 -5.41
CA SER A 164 6.76 -4.95 -4.21
C SER A 164 6.42 -3.47 -4.37
N TRP A 165 5.40 -3.14 -5.18
CA TRP A 165 4.98 -1.75 -5.34
C TRP A 165 4.16 -1.28 -4.14
N ALA A 166 4.59 -0.20 -3.52
CA ALA A 166 3.91 0.45 -2.40
C ALA A 166 4.28 1.93 -2.34
N VAL A 167 3.30 2.79 -2.10
CA VAL A 167 3.47 4.24 -2.07
C VAL A 167 2.65 4.90 -0.96
N LEU A 168 3.13 6.04 -0.47
CA LEU A 168 2.34 7.02 0.25
C LEU A 168 1.80 8.06 -0.73
N VAL A 169 0.60 8.55 -0.47
CA VAL A 169 0.01 9.73 -1.14
C VAL A 169 -0.25 10.76 -0.05
N GLN A 170 0.56 11.81 0.00
CA GLN A 170 0.58 12.74 1.11
C GLN A 170 0.75 14.19 0.64
N SER A 171 0.29 15.12 1.47
CA SER A 171 0.69 16.51 1.35
C SER A 171 2.23 16.62 1.42
N PRO A 172 2.88 17.48 0.59
CA PRO A 172 4.33 17.70 0.68
C PRO A 172 4.75 18.34 2.01
N ARG A 173 3.80 18.75 2.85
CA ARG A 173 4.04 19.23 4.21
C ARG A 173 4.13 18.12 5.25
N GLN A 174 3.75 16.89 4.90
CA GLN A 174 3.85 15.71 5.74
C GLN A 174 5.10 14.91 5.36
N LEU A 175 6.01 14.73 6.30
CA LEU A 175 7.17 13.86 6.08
C LEU A 175 6.79 12.40 6.31
N PRO A 176 7.21 11.48 5.43
CA PRO A 176 7.15 10.05 5.71
C PRO A 176 7.90 9.70 7.01
N ALA A 177 7.47 8.64 7.68
CA ALA A 177 8.21 8.12 8.82
C ALA A 177 9.55 7.52 8.36
N GLY A 178 10.65 7.82 9.08
CA GLY A 178 11.98 7.37 8.68
C GLY A 178 12.35 7.80 7.26
N VAL A 179 12.05 9.05 6.91
CA VAL A 179 12.18 9.57 5.55
C VAL A 179 13.59 9.40 4.99
N ASP A 180 13.68 8.87 3.77
CA ASP A 180 14.87 8.94 2.92
C ASP A 180 14.87 10.28 2.18
N GLN A 181 15.87 11.12 2.45
CA GLN A 181 15.92 12.49 1.93
C GLN A 181 15.96 12.53 0.41
N GLN A 182 16.75 11.68 -0.22
CA GLN A 182 16.88 11.66 -1.68
C GLN A 182 15.57 11.26 -2.35
N ARG A 183 14.93 10.22 -1.84
CA ARG A 183 13.63 9.73 -2.33
C ARG A 183 12.54 10.77 -2.14
N TRP A 184 12.55 11.47 -1.00
CA TRP A 184 11.60 12.54 -0.73
C TRP A 184 11.77 13.72 -1.69
N LEU A 185 13.01 14.16 -1.92
CA LEU A 185 13.30 15.23 -2.89
C LEU A 185 12.86 14.86 -4.31
N GLN A 186 13.08 13.62 -4.74
CA GLN A 186 12.60 13.12 -6.04
C GLN A 186 11.07 13.15 -6.12
N ALA A 187 10.37 12.77 -5.05
CA ALA A 187 8.91 12.78 -5.01
C ALA A 187 8.33 14.20 -5.06
N VAL A 188 8.97 15.15 -4.38
CA VAL A 188 8.57 16.57 -4.41
C VAL A 188 8.87 17.20 -5.77
N ASP A 189 10.01 16.90 -6.39
CA ASP A 189 10.36 17.37 -7.73
C ASP A 189 9.35 16.85 -8.78
N ALA A 190 8.96 15.59 -8.68
CA ALA A 190 7.95 15.02 -9.56
C ALA A 190 6.57 15.69 -9.40
N LEU A 191 6.21 16.07 -8.17
CA LEU A 191 4.99 16.85 -7.92
C LEU A 191 5.09 18.26 -8.52
N ALA A 192 6.21 18.93 -8.35
CA ALA A 192 6.42 20.27 -8.89
C ALA A 192 6.34 20.30 -10.43
N LYS A 193 6.88 19.28 -11.10
CA LYS A 193 6.80 19.13 -12.56
C LYS A 193 5.36 18.90 -13.03
N ALA A 194 4.58 18.08 -12.34
CA ALA A 194 3.17 17.85 -12.68
C ALA A 194 2.29 19.09 -12.55
N GLY A 195 2.66 20.06 -11.71
CA GLY A 195 1.95 21.33 -11.56
C GLY A 195 2.30 22.39 -12.61
N GLN A 196 3.23 22.10 -13.53
CA GLN A 196 3.68 23.01 -14.60
C GLN A 196 3.13 22.64 -15.98
N GLU A 197 2.47 21.48 -16.11
CA GLU A 197 1.77 21.02 -17.33
C GLU A 197 0.29 21.43 -17.30
#